data_8851466b501899b882a89ec397a7370a
#
_entry.id   8851466b501899b882a89ec397a7370a
#
_cell.length_a   1.000
_cell.length_b   1.000
_cell.length_c   1.000
_cell.angle_alpha   90.00
_cell.angle_beta   90.00
_cell.angle_gamma   90.00
#
_symmetry.space_group_name_H-M   'P 1'
#
loop_
_entity.id
_entity.type
_entity.pdbx_description
1 polymer ?
#
loop_
_entity_poly.entity_id
_entity_poly.type
_entity_poly.pdbx_seq_one_letter_code
_entity_poly.pdbx_strand_id
1 'polypeptide(L)'
;MEYVVLIPAYKPDMRLVALVDELTQVDLPVLVVDDGSTEEQRPVFDELAKRNIPVVRHAVNQGKGRAIKTGFNYLLINHPELKGVVTADCDGQHTPADIMKVLDALRKHPDDMIIGARKFTGKVPLRSMVGNKITRAVFWFATGIKVTDTQTGLRGFPASCMARVMKLNGERYELEMNMLLALKDWNMHATEVPIETIYINDNAASHFNALKDGLLVFRQIITYMCSSAAAWVVDYGMYILLLLLPFKMPEELCHVLARICSALVNFKINQKAVFHMHGGKREFVLYVLMVAITLGIGTPLLHLLTNNAGWNALIAKMCVDTLLFFFNYLVQREIIFRRKPQK
;
A
#
# COMPACT_ATOMS: atom_id res chain seq x y z
N MET A 1 25.15 -16.00 10.27
CA MET A 1 24.80 -14.57 10.09
C MET A 1 23.29 -14.42 10.32
N GLU A 2 22.87 -13.87 11.49
CA GLU A 2 21.44 -13.84 11.86
C GLU A 2 20.70 -12.64 11.23
N TYR A 3 21.37 -11.50 11.07
CA TYR A 3 20.80 -10.28 10.50
C TYR A 3 21.78 -9.65 9.53
N VAL A 4 21.26 -9.05 8.47
CA VAL A 4 22.04 -8.43 7.38
C VAL A 4 21.43 -7.09 7.00
N VAL A 5 22.27 -6.12 6.66
CA VAL A 5 21.82 -4.88 6.00
C VAL A 5 21.93 -5.08 4.49
N LEU A 6 20.82 -4.97 3.79
CA LEU A 6 20.74 -5.07 2.32
C LEU A 6 20.64 -3.67 1.72
N ILE A 7 21.60 -3.33 0.85
CA ILE A 7 21.66 -2.02 0.22
C ILE A 7 21.50 -2.19 -1.31
N PRO A 8 20.32 -1.92 -1.87
CA PRO A 8 20.16 -1.79 -3.31
C PRO A 8 20.86 -0.51 -3.79
N ALA A 9 21.76 -0.61 -4.77
CA ALA A 9 22.57 0.50 -5.23
C ALA A 9 22.47 0.67 -6.76
N TYR A 10 22.09 1.87 -7.20
CA TYR A 10 22.15 2.27 -8.60
C TYR A 10 22.82 3.62 -8.72
N LYS A 11 23.94 3.65 -9.44
CA LYS A 11 24.82 4.82 -9.56
C LYS A 11 25.20 5.41 -8.20
N PRO A 12 25.70 4.58 -7.25
CA PRO A 12 26.11 5.06 -5.96
C PRO A 12 27.34 5.96 -6.06
N ASP A 13 27.56 6.78 -5.05
CA ASP A 13 28.82 7.51 -4.83
C ASP A 13 29.52 7.01 -3.55
N MET A 14 30.58 7.70 -3.15
CA MET A 14 31.42 7.31 -2.00
C MET A 14 30.67 7.32 -0.65
N ARG A 15 29.46 7.89 -0.58
CA ARG A 15 28.61 7.81 0.62
C ARG A 15 28.21 6.37 0.94
N LEU A 16 28.05 5.52 -0.12
CA LEU A 16 27.82 4.09 0.09
C LEU A 16 28.99 3.44 0.83
N VAL A 17 30.23 3.75 0.42
CA VAL A 17 31.44 3.21 1.08
C VAL A 17 31.52 3.67 2.53
N ALA A 18 31.27 4.95 2.79
CA ALA A 18 31.27 5.49 4.15
C ALA A 18 30.22 4.81 5.04
N LEU A 19 28.99 4.62 4.53
CA LEU A 19 27.94 3.91 5.25
C LEU A 19 28.35 2.47 5.58
N VAL A 20 28.94 1.76 4.63
CA VAL A 20 29.40 0.38 4.81
C VAL A 20 30.52 0.32 5.86
N ASP A 21 31.48 1.27 5.82
CA ASP A 21 32.55 1.34 6.81
C ASP A 21 31.99 1.52 8.23
N GLU A 22 31.01 2.41 8.41
CA GLU A 22 30.36 2.64 9.71
C GLU A 22 29.56 1.41 10.18
N LEU A 23 28.84 0.72 9.28
CA LEU A 23 28.10 -0.50 9.62
C LEU A 23 29.04 -1.65 9.99
N THR A 24 30.19 -1.76 9.31
CA THR A 24 31.20 -2.77 9.62
C THR A 24 31.86 -2.55 11.00
N GLN A 25 32.04 -1.29 11.42
CA GLN A 25 32.56 -0.97 12.76
C GLN A 25 31.65 -1.44 13.91
N VAL A 26 30.37 -1.63 13.64
CA VAL A 26 29.38 -2.15 14.61
C VAL A 26 29.04 -3.64 14.34
N ASP A 27 29.90 -4.35 13.66
CA ASP A 27 29.76 -5.79 13.32
C ASP A 27 28.46 -6.15 12.61
N LEU A 28 27.89 -5.22 11.83
CA LEU A 28 26.72 -5.49 11.01
C LEU A 28 27.13 -5.97 9.61
N PRO A 29 26.78 -7.21 9.26
CA PRO A 29 27.01 -7.71 7.92
C PRO A 29 26.20 -6.93 6.87
N VAL A 30 26.85 -6.63 5.74
CA VAL A 30 26.24 -5.88 4.64
C VAL A 30 26.25 -6.72 3.36
N LEU A 31 25.15 -6.69 2.63
CA LEU A 31 25.06 -7.15 1.24
C LEU A 31 24.67 -5.97 0.36
N VAL A 32 25.45 -5.72 -0.69
CA VAL A 32 25.11 -4.71 -1.69
C VAL A 32 24.58 -5.39 -2.94
N VAL A 33 23.53 -4.85 -3.53
CA VAL A 33 23.05 -5.27 -4.86
C VAL A 33 23.23 -4.11 -5.83
N ASP A 34 24.21 -4.22 -6.73
CA ASP A 34 24.42 -3.29 -7.83
C ASP A 34 23.33 -3.51 -8.90
N ASP A 35 22.40 -2.58 -9.02
CA ASP A 35 21.31 -2.64 -9.99
C ASP A 35 21.73 -2.13 -11.38
N GLY A 36 22.84 -2.65 -11.90
CA GLY A 36 23.32 -2.34 -13.24
C GLY A 36 23.88 -0.93 -13.39
N SER A 37 24.70 -0.50 -12.45
CA SER A 37 25.43 0.77 -12.53
C SER A 37 26.43 0.78 -13.70
N THR A 38 26.77 1.97 -14.18
CA THR A 38 27.71 2.17 -15.29
C THR A 38 29.17 2.09 -14.83
N GLU A 39 30.10 2.06 -15.77
CA GLU A 39 31.56 2.00 -15.48
C GLU A 39 32.04 3.21 -14.64
N GLU A 40 31.34 4.33 -14.69
CA GLU A 40 31.65 5.51 -13.86
C GLU A 40 31.62 5.21 -12.35
N GLN A 41 30.77 4.28 -11.91
CA GLN A 41 30.62 3.89 -10.52
C GLN A 41 31.54 2.72 -10.11
N ARG A 42 32.32 2.17 -11.04
CA ARG A 42 33.23 1.07 -10.77
C ARG A 42 34.17 1.33 -9.59
N PRO A 43 34.76 2.53 -9.43
CA PRO A 43 35.62 2.82 -8.26
C PRO A 43 34.94 2.61 -6.91
N VAL A 44 33.61 2.87 -6.81
CA VAL A 44 32.84 2.65 -5.59
C VAL A 44 32.77 1.15 -5.27
N PHE A 45 32.48 0.33 -6.25
CA PHE A 45 32.40 -1.14 -6.08
C PHE A 45 33.78 -1.78 -5.86
N ASP A 46 34.83 -1.23 -6.46
CA ASP A 46 36.21 -1.67 -6.21
C ASP A 46 36.62 -1.40 -4.74
N GLU A 47 36.18 -0.26 -4.16
CA GLU A 47 36.39 0.02 -2.73
C GLU A 47 35.62 -0.94 -1.82
N LEU A 48 34.39 -1.35 -2.20
CA LEU A 48 33.63 -2.38 -1.46
C LEU A 48 34.32 -3.75 -1.55
N ALA A 49 34.85 -4.11 -2.73
CA ALA A 49 35.60 -5.36 -2.92
C ALA A 49 36.88 -5.43 -2.05
N LYS A 50 37.62 -4.32 -1.90
CA LYS A 50 38.78 -4.24 -0.97
C LYS A 50 38.42 -4.52 0.47
N ARG A 51 37.18 -4.23 0.87
CA ARG A 51 36.60 -4.46 2.20
C ARG A 51 35.96 -5.86 2.35
N ASN A 52 36.08 -6.71 1.33
CA ASN A 52 35.41 -8.01 1.26
C ASN A 52 33.87 -7.94 1.44
N ILE A 53 33.25 -6.84 1.01
CA ILE A 53 31.79 -6.71 1.06
C ILE A 53 31.20 -7.47 -0.15
N PRO A 54 30.27 -8.41 0.08
CA PRO A 54 29.62 -9.12 -1.01
C PRO A 54 28.75 -8.17 -1.86
N VAL A 55 28.97 -8.22 -3.18
CA VAL A 55 28.21 -7.44 -4.17
C VAL A 55 27.57 -8.39 -5.17
N VAL A 56 26.25 -8.39 -5.25
CA VAL A 56 25.51 -9.08 -6.33
C VAL A 56 25.19 -8.06 -7.40
N ARG A 57 25.50 -8.38 -8.67
CA ARG A 57 25.39 -7.41 -9.76
C ARG A 57 24.37 -7.82 -10.81
N HIS A 58 23.54 -6.86 -11.23
CA HIS A 58 22.69 -6.97 -12.41
C HIS A 58 23.44 -6.46 -13.65
N ALA A 59 23.23 -7.10 -14.81
CA ALA A 59 23.83 -6.66 -16.06
C ALA A 59 23.29 -5.30 -16.54
N VAL A 60 22.04 -4.98 -16.18
CA VAL A 60 21.35 -3.73 -16.53
C VAL A 60 20.44 -3.31 -15.36
N ASN A 61 20.08 -2.03 -15.32
CA ASN A 61 19.12 -1.54 -14.32
C ASN A 61 17.76 -2.23 -14.47
N GLN A 62 17.34 -2.94 -13.43
CA GLN A 62 16.06 -3.62 -13.34
C GLN A 62 15.10 -2.95 -12.34
N GLY A 63 15.62 -2.06 -11.51
CA GLY A 63 14.88 -1.27 -10.53
C GLY A 63 15.11 -1.74 -9.10
N LYS A 64 14.91 -0.80 -8.15
CA LYS A 64 15.12 -1.00 -6.71
C LYS A 64 14.40 -2.24 -6.17
N GLY A 65 13.14 -2.44 -6.58
CA GLY A 65 12.35 -3.59 -6.17
C GLY A 65 12.98 -4.92 -6.60
N ARG A 66 13.51 -4.99 -7.83
CA ARG A 66 14.22 -6.18 -8.31
C ARG A 66 15.53 -6.39 -7.52
N ALA A 67 16.27 -5.34 -7.24
CA ALA A 67 17.50 -5.43 -6.46
C ALA A 67 17.23 -5.97 -5.03
N ILE A 68 16.15 -5.52 -4.38
CA ILE A 68 15.72 -6.07 -3.08
C ILE A 68 15.39 -7.56 -3.20
N LYS A 69 14.61 -7.96 -4.21
CA LYS A 69 14.25 -9.38 -4.43
C LYS A 69 15.49 -10.24 -4.71
N THR A 70 16.43 -9.74 -5.48
CA THR A 70 17.71 -10.41 -5.77
C THR A 70 18.52 -10.61 -4.50
N GLY A 71 18.63 -9.57 -3.65
CA GLY A 71 19.28 -9.66 -2.35
C GLY A 71 18.59 -10.66 -1.41
N PHE A 72 17.25 -10.66 -1.34
CA PHE A 72 16.51 -11.63 -0.56
C PHE A 72 16.74 -13.06 -1.04
N ASN A 73 16.69 -13.29 -2.35
CA ASN A 73 16.98 -14.60 -2.92
C ASN A 73 18.39 -15.08 -2.59
N TYR A 74 19.39 -14.21 -2.75
CA TYR A 74 20.77 -14.52 -2.41
C TYR A 74 20.92 -14.90 -0.93
N LEU A 75 20.35 -14.11 -0.03
CA LEU A 75 20.45 -14.32 1.41
C LEU A 75 19.74 -15.60 1.87
N LEU A 76 18.54 -15.87 1.36
CA LEU A 76 17.80 -17.10 1.72
C LEU A 76 18.49 -18.39 1.25
N ILE A 77 19.23 -18.34 0.12
CA ILE A 77 19.95 -19.50 -0.40
C ILE A 77 21.26 -19.73 0.38
N ASN A 78 22.00 -18.64 0.65
CA ASN A 78 23.36 -18.76 1.20
C ASN A 78 23.40 -18.68 2.73
N HIS A 79 22.34 -18.23 3.39
CA HIS A 79 22.26 -18.04 4.85
C HIS A 79 20.96 -18.59 5.42
N PRO A 80 20.80 -19.91 5.52
CA PRO A 80 19.57 -20.55 6.02
C PRO A 80 19.26 -20.19 7.49
N GLU A 81 20.27 -19.77 8.25
CA GLU A 81 20.16 -19.30 9.64
C GLU A 81 19.67 -17.86 9.79
N LEU A 82 19.40 -17.16 8.66
CA LEU A 82 19.00 -15.76 8.66
C LEU A 82 17.67 -15.57 9.39
N LYS A 83 17.63 -14.63 10.33
CA LYS A 83 16.43 -14.23 11.06
C LYS A 83 15.73 -13.03 10.44
N GLY A 84 16.49 -12.12 9.85
CA GLY A 84 15.92 -10.94 9.22
C GLY A 84 16.92 -10.06 8.46
N VAL A 85 16.36 -9.11 7.71
CA VAL A 85 17.11 -8.18 6.86
C VAL A 85 16.61 -6.77 7.12
N VAL A 86 17.53 -5.81 7.20
CA VAL A 86 17.21 -4.37 7.16
C VAL A 86 17.61 -3.84 5.79
N THR A 87 16.68 -3.25 5.04
CA THR A 87 17.02 -2.55 3.80
C THR A 87 17.37 -1.09 4.11
N ALA A 88 18.37 -0.54 3.43
CA ALA A 88 18.74 0.88 3.50
C ALA A 88 19.09 1.40 2.11
N ASP A 89 18.88 2.70 1.87
CA ASP A 89 19.24 3.34 0.60
C ASP A 89 20.73 3.67 0.55
N CYS A 90 21.30 3.69 -0.66
CA CYS A 90 22.74 3.95 -0.89
C CYS A 90 23.10 5.44 -0.94
N ASP A 91 22.13 6.35 -0.76
CA ASP A 91 22.29 7.79 -0.97
C ASP A 91 22.76 8.57 0.27
N GLY A 92 22.97 7.88 1.39
CA GLY A 92 23.42 8.46 2.66
C GLY A 92 22.30 9.13 3.47
N GLN A 93 21.04 8.95 3.13
CA GLN A 93 19.91 9.49 3.90
C GLN A 93 19.59 8.68 5.17
N HIS A 94 20.16 7.48 5.31
CA HIS A 94 19.97 6.60 6.46
C HIS A 94 21.26 6.50 7.28
N THR A 95 21.18 6.91 8.55
CA THR A 95 22.31 6.79 9.46
C THR A 95 22.47 5.37 10.01
N PRO A 96 23.67 4.92 10.38
CA PRO A 96 23.86 3.65 11.09
C PRO A 96 23.02 3.56 12.36
N ALA A 97 22.88 4.68 13.08
CA ALA A 97 22.05 4.73 14.29
C ALA A 97 20.57 4.41 13.99
N ASP A 98 20.03 4.90 12.88
CA ASP A 98 18.65 4.61 12.50
C ASP A 98 18.49 3.17 11.97
N ILE A 99 19.49 2.65 11.24
CA ILE A 99 19.54 1.25 10.82
C ILE A 99 19.54 0.34 12.06
N MET A 100 20.32 0.66 13.08
CA MET A 100 20.35 -0.06 14.35
C MET A 100 18.99 -0.01 15.08
N LYS A 101 18.32 1.14 15.12
CA LYS A 101 16.97 1.25 15.71
C LYS A 101 15.97 0.31 15.03
N VAL A 102 16.00 0.26 13.69
CA VAL A 102 15.13 -0.64 12.91
C VAL A 102 15.49 -2.11 13.16
N LEU A 103 16.78 -2.44 13.24
CA LEU A 103 17.25 -3.79 13.57
C LEU A 103 16.83 -4.22 14.97
N ASP A 104 16.97 -3.36 15.96
CA ASP A 104 16.57 -3.66 17.34
C ASP A 104 15.05 -3.83 17.47
N ALA A 105 14.28 -3.06 16.71
CA ALA A 105 12.85 -3.26 16.64
C ALA A 105 12.50 -4.60 15.97
N LEU A 106 13.20 -4.99 14.90
CA LEU A 106 13.03 -6.28 14.25
C LEU A 106 13.35 -7.46 15.17
N ARG A 107 14.39 -7.32 16.01
CA ARG A 107 14.71 -8.32 17.05
C ARG A 107 13.61 -8.46 18.10
N LYS A 108 12.97 -7.33 18.49
CA LYS A 108 11.88 -7.29 19.47
C LYS A 108 10.53 -7.79 18.89
N HIS A 109 10.32 -7.57 17.62
CA HIS A 109 9.08 -7.91 16.89
C HIS A 109 9.40 -8.77 15.66
N PRO A 110 9.81 -10.05 15.84
CA PRO A 110 10.33 -10.90 14.78
C PRO A 110 9.28 -11.33 13.74
N ASP A 111 8.00 -11.08 14.00
CA ASP A 111 6.89 -11.40 13.09
C ASP A 111 6.35 -10.15 12.37
N ASP A 112 6.85 -8.95 12.69
CA ASP A 112 6.39 -7.68 12.13
C ASP A 112 7.32 -7.19 11.00
N MET A 113 6.76 -6.46 10.04
CA MET A 113 7.55 -5.58 9.19
C MET A 113 7.86 -4.30 9.94
N ILE A 114 9.14 -3.95 10.08
CA ILE A 114 9.56 -2.71 10.72
C ILE A 114 9.69 -1.62 9.66
N ILE A 115 9.21 -0.42 9.96
CA ILE A 115 9.25 0.75 9.07
C ILE A 115 9.97 1.88 9.78
N GLY A 116 11.07 2.35 9.21
CA GLY A 116 11.74 3.55 9.66
C GLY A 116 10.91 4.77 9.26
N ALA A 117 10.10 5.30 10.17
CA ALA A 117 9.21 6.42 9.91
C ALA A 117 9.93 7.75 10.15
N ARG A 118 10.07 8.57 9.10
CA ARG A 118 10.71 9.87 9.18
C ARG A 118 9.89 10.83 10.05
N LYS A 119 10.54 11.42 11.04
CA LYS A 119 9.96 12.54 11.79
C LYS A 119 10.15 13.81 10.96
N PHE A 120 9.06 14.35 10.45
CA PHE A 120 9.04 15.64 9.76
C PHE A 120 9.18 16.78 10.78
N THR A 121 10.32 16.87 11.45
CA THR A 121 10.69 17.94 12.36
C THR A 121 11.56 18.95 11.61
N GLY A 122 11.03 20.17 11.37
CA GLY A 122 11.77 21.22 10.66
C GLY A 122 10.94 21.94 9.59
N LYS A 123 11.59 22.76 8.77
CA LYS A 123 10.96 23.47 7.65
C LYS A 123 10.64 22.50 6.49
N VAL A 124 9.56 21.75 6.63
CA VAL A 124 9.07 20.89 5.54
C VAL A 124 8.25 21.75 4.57
N PRO A 125 8.49 21.70 3.25
CA PRO A 125 7.65 22.38 2.28
C PRO A 125 6.18 22.00 2.46
N LEU A 126 5.27 22.99 2.57
CA LEU A 126 3.82 22.76 2.78
C LEU A 126 3.22 21.78 1.79
N ARG A 127 3.67 21.82 0.53
CA ARG A 127 3.24 20.90 -0.54
C ARG A 127 3.57 19.43 -0.20
N SER A 128 4.75 19.17 0.35
CA SER A 128 5.18 17.84 0.76
C SER A 128 4.38 17.34 1.97
N MET A 129 4.14 18.22 2.95
CA MET A 129 3.38 17.88 4.15
C MET A 129 1.91 17.57 3.84
N VAL A 130 1.27 18.39 3.00
CA VAL A 130 -0.13 18.17 2.58
C VAL A 130 -0.24 16.90 1.73
N GLY A 131 0.67 16.70 0.77
CA GLY A 131 0.71 15.50 -0.07
C GLY A 131 0.84 14.24 0.77
N ASN A 132 1.74 14.22 1.75
CA ASN A 132 1.91 13.05 2.63
C ASN A 132 0.67 12.80 3.51
N LYS A 133 0.05 13.87 4.07
CA LYS A 133 -1.20 13.72 4.85
C LYS A 133 -2.32 13.12 4.01
N ILE A 134 -2.49 13.58 2.78
CA ILE A 134 -3.53 13.05 1.86
C ILE A 134 -3.22 11.59 1.52
N THR A 135 -2.00 11.28 1.13
CA THR A 135 -1.58 9.90 0.78
C THR A 135 -1.80 8.95 1.95
N ARG A 136 -1.44 9.35 3.17
CA ARG A 136 -1.68 8.58 4.40
C ARG A 136 -3.16 8.34 4.67
N ALA A 137 -3.97 9.40 4.57
CA ALA A 137 -5.42 9.29 4.78
C ALA A 137 -6.07 8.37 3.75
N VAL A 138 -5.70 8.53 2.48
CA VAL A 138 -6.17 7.67 1.38
C VAL A 138 -5.69 6.23 1.56
N PHE A 139 -4.42 6.02 1.93
CA PHE A 139 -3.87 4.70 2.19
C PHE A 139 -4.60 4.00 3.33
N TRP A 140 -4.75 4.68 4.48
CA TRP A 140 -5.53 4.15 5.60
C TRP A 140 -6.98 3.87 5.20
N PHE A 141 -7.62 4.79 4.49
CA PHE A 141 -8.99 4.60 4.03
C PHE A 141 -9.10 3.41 3.07
N ALA A 142 -8.15 3.22 2.14
CA ALA A 142 -8.17 2.11 1.19
C ALA A 142 -7.87 0.75 1.83
N THR A 143 -6.89 0.69 2.74
CA THR A 143 -6.31 -0.57 3.24
C THR A 143 -6.68 -0.93 4.68
N GLY A 144 -7.00 0.07 5.51
CA GLY A 144 -7.15 -0.07 6.96
C GLY A 144 -5.83 -0.11 7.73
N ILE A 145 -4.66 -0.03 7.04
CA ILE A 145 -3.34 -0.05 7.64
C ILE A 145 -2.93 1.38 8.02
N LYS A 146 -2.53 1.57 9.28
CA LYS A 146 -2.06 2.87 9.78
C LYS A 146 -0.53 2.89 9.70
N VAL A 147 0.01 3.66 8.76
CA VAL A 147 1.44 3.97 8.66
C VAL A 147 1.62 5.46 8.49
N THR A 148 2.67 6.03 9.10
CA THR A 148 2.96 7.45 9.01
C THR A 148 3.93 7.79 7.88
N ASP A 149 4.75 6.84 7.44
CA ASP A 149 5.62 6.96 6.28
C ASP A 149 5.49 5.73 5.36
N THR A 150 4.86 5.93 4.21
CA THR A 150 4.68 4.88 3.20
C THR A 150 5.85 4.77 2.22
N GLN A 151 6.80 5.71 2.27
CA GLN A 151 7.79 5.93 1.21
C GLN A 151 9.24 5.69 1.65
N THR A 152 9.46 5.37 2.92
CA THR A 152 10.81 5.10 3.42
C THR A 152 11.37 3.81 2.83
N GLY A 153 12.66 3.83 2.44
CA GLY A 153 13.43 2.66 2.05
C GLY A 153 14.04 1.91 3.23
N LEU A 154 14.09 2.53 4.42
CA LEU A 154 14.60 1.89 5.62
C LEU A 154 13.54 1.01 6.26
N ARG A 155 13.65 -0.29 6.04
CA ARG A 155 12.68 -1.29 6.51
C ARG A 155 13.36 -2.53 7.05
N GLY A 156 12.76 -3.11 8.09
CA GLY A 156 13.14 -4.41 8.64
C GLY A 156 12.19 -5.52 8.18
N PHE A 157 12.74 -6.61 7.72
CA PHE A 157 12.00 -7.76 7.21
C PHE A 157 12.39 -9.02 7.98
N PRO A 158 11.45 -9.72 8.63
CA PRO A 158 11.70 -11.08 9.10
C PRO A 158 12.00 -12.01 7.92
N ALA A 159 12.90 -12.96 8.08
CA ALA A 159 13.23 -13.91 7.02
C ALA A 159 12.00 -14.69 6.51
N SER A 160 11.03 -14.95 7.39
CA SER A 160 9.77 -15.63 7.07
C SER A 160 8.92 -14.92 6.00
N CYS A 161 9.06 -13.59 5.84
CA CYS A 161 8.29 -12.85 4.84
C CYS A 161 9.03 -12.65 3.51
N MET A 162 10.37 -12.82 3.47
CA MET A 162 11.18 -12.51 2.29
C MET A 162 10.73 -13.29 1.05
N ALA A 163 10.44 -14.59 1.19
CA ALA A 163 9.93 -15.41 0.10
C ALA A 163 8.56 -14.93 -0.43
N ARG A 164 7.73 -14.35 0.45
CA ARG A 164 6.44 -13.75 0.05
C ARG A 164 6.65 -12.43 -0.69
N VAL A 165 7.60 -11.60 -0.24
CA VAL A 165 7.98 -10.35 -0.92
C VAL A 165 8.47 -10.61 -2.34
N MET A 166 9.30 -11.64 -2.56
CA MET A 166 9.78 -11.99 -3.89
C MET A 166 8.65 -12.33 -4.89
N LYS A 167 7.50 -12.80 -4.42
CA LYS A 167 6.32 -13.12 -5.25
C LYS A 167 5.44 -11.92 -5.55
N LEU A 168 5.66 -10.77 -4.92
CA LEU A 168 4.90 -9.57 -5.19
C LEU A 168 5.23 -9.00 -6.57
N ASN A 169 4.25 -8.37 -7.19
CA ASN A 169 4.48 -7.56 -8.38
C ASN A 169 5.26 -6.29 -7.99
N GLY A 170 5.97 -5.74 -8.98
CA GLY A 170 6.74 -4.51 -8.80
C GLY A 170 8.25 -4.78 -8.80
N GLU A 171 8.93 -4.05 -9.67
CA GLU A 171 10.39 -4.16 -9.86
C GLU A 171 11.10 -2.86 -9.47
N ARG A 172 10.34 -1.78 -9.28
CA ARG A 172 10.85 -0.45 -8.91
C ARG A 172 10.29 -0.02 -7.57
N TYR A 173 9.97 1.26 -7.38
CA TYR A 173 9.44 1.84 -6.13
C TYR A 173 8.05 1.33 -5.75
N GLU A 174 7.26 0.84 -6.73
CA GLU A 174 5.95 0.25 -6.47
C GLU A 174 6.01 -1.00 -5.59
N LEU A 175 7.16 -1.70 -5.53
CA LEU A 175 7.33 -2.84 -4.63
C LEU A 175 7.13 -2.43 -3.17
N GLU A 176 7.66 -1.28 -2.75
CA GLU A 176 7.56 -0.79 -1.37
C GLU A 176 6.11 -0.56 -0.96
N MET A 177 5.28 -0.05 -1.87
CA MET A 177 3.86 0.11 -1.66
C MET A 177 3.13 -1.24 -1.66
N ASN A 178 3.48 -2.13 -2.59
CA ASN A 178 2.88 -3.47 -2.68
C ASN A 178 3.16 -4.32 -1.44
N MET A 179 4.33 -4.17 -0.82
CA MET A 179 4.63 -4.79 0.48
C MET A 179 3.65 -4.34 1.56
N LEU A 180 3.41 -3.03 1.69
CA LEU A 180 2.46 -2.50 2.67
C LEU A 180 1.04 -2.99 2.42
N LEU A 181 0.60 -3.04 1.15
CA LEU A 181 -0.70 -3.56 0.78
C LEU A 181 -0.87 -5.05 1.12
N ALA A 182 0.22 -5.82 1.00
CA ALA A 182 0.22 -7.25 1.25
C ALA A 182 0.22 -7.62 2.75
N LEU A 183 0.56 -6.71 3.66
CA LEU A 183 0.62 -6.98 5.10
C LEU A 183 -0.68 -7.56 5.65
N LYS A 184 -1.82 -7.04 5.18
CA LYS A 184 -3.14 -7.54 5.59
C LYS A 184 -3.37 -8.99 5.13
N ASP A 185 -2.95 -9.32 3.91
CA ASP A 185 -3.05 -10.68 3.36
C ASP A 185 -2.14 -11.67 4.07
N TRP A 186 -1.01 -11.18 4.57
CA TRP A 186 -0.03 -11.98 5.30
C TRP A 186 -0.33 -12.09 6.79
N ASN A 187 -1.35 -11.38 7.30
CA ASN A 187 -1.65 -11.23 8.73
C ASN A 187 -0.41 -10.74 9.52
N MET A 188 0.33 -9.82 8.94
CA MET A 188 1.55 -9.23 9.48
C MET A 188 1.29 -7.78 9.88
N HIS A 189 1.81 -7.38 11.02
CA HIS A 189 1.75 -5.98 11.45
C HIS A 189 2.90 -5.15 10.88
N ALA A 190 2.67 -3.84 10.80
CA ALA A 190 3.71 -2.86 10.54
C ALA A 190 4.01 -2.13 11.84
N THR A 191 5.24 -2.28 12.34
CA THR A 191 5.72 -1.55 13.52
C THR A 191 6.62 -0.41 13.06
N GLU A 192 6.26 0.84 13.43
CA GLU A 192 7.01 2.02 13.03
C GLU A 192 8.05 2.43 14.09
N VAL A 193 9.24 2.74 13.61
CA VAL A 193 10.36 3.26 14.41
C VAL A 193 10.69 4.67 13.95
N PRO A 194 10.70 5.66 14.82
CA PRO A 194 11.04 7.02 14.43
C PRO A 194 12.52 7.14 14.06
N ILE A 195 12.77 7.62 12.84
CA ILE A 195 14.11 7.88 12.30
C ILE A 195 14.30 9.36 12.01
N GLU A 196 15.55 9.77 11.88
CA GLU A 196 15.90 11.12 11.48
C GLU A 196 15.60 11.35 9.99
N THR A 197 15.30 12.59 9.64
CA THR A 197 15.08 12.98 8.23
C THR A 197 16.29 13.79 7.78
N ILE A 198 17.15 13.17 6.96
CA ILE A 198 18.30 13.84 6.37
C ILE A 198 17.93 14.32 4.98
N TYR A 199 17.92 15.63 4.76
CA TYR A 199 17.72 16.22 3.45
C TYR A 199 19.07 16.49 2.79
N ILE A 200 19.38 15.77 1.73
CA ILE A 200 20.57 15.98 0.91
C ILE A 200 20.12 16.66 -0.38
N ASN A 201 20.62 17.86 -0.67
CA ASN A 201 20.36 18.64 -1.89
C ASN A 201 18.85 18.76 -2.24
N ASP A 202 18.00 19.21 -1.31
CA ASP A 202 16.55 19.40 -1.48
C ASP A 202 15.81 18.21 -2.13
N ASN A 203 16.28 16.97 -1.88
CA ASN A 203 15.75 15.74 -2.48
C ASN A 203 15.84 15.67 -4.01
N ALA A 204 16.81 16.32 -4.63
CA ALA A 204 17.03 16.26 -6.08
C ALA A 204 17.27 14.83 -6.62
N ALA A 205 17.67 13.90 -5.75
CA ALA A 205 17.85 12.47 -6.07
C ALA A 205 16.59 11.62 -5.87
N SER A 206 15.48 12.18 -5.36
CA SER A 206 14.25 11.43 -5.18
C SER A 206 13.52 11.25 -6.51
N HIS A 207 13.62 10.08 -7.12
CA HIS A 207 12.87 9.67 -8.30
C HIS A 207 11.41 9.28 -7.97
N PHE A 208 10.92 9.64 -6.78
CA PHE A 208 9.56 9.37 -6.34
C PHE A 208 8.54 10.20 -7.13
N ASN A 209 7.62 9.52 -7.81
CA ASN A 209 6.51 10.16 -8.51
C ASN A 209 5.22 9.97 -7.71
N ALA A 210 4.86 10.96 -6.88
CA ALA A 210 3.68 10.92 -6.02
C ALA A 210 2.38 10.56 -6.76
N LEU A 211 2.28 10.85 -8.05
CA LEU A 211 1.13 10.50 -8.87
C LEU A 211 1.11 9.02 -9.27
N LYS A 212 2.26 8.46 -9.68
CA LYS A 212 2.33 7.05 -10.13
C LYS A 212 2.22 6.07 -8.96
N ASP A 213 2.90 6.37 -7.86
CA ASP A 213 2.92 5.50 -6.68
C ASP A 213 1.62 5.62 -5.86
N GLY A 214 1.01 6.84 -5.86
CA GLY A 214 -0.34 7.05 -5.35
C GLY A 214 -1.42 6.29 -6.13
N LEU A 215 -1.25 6.11 -7.44
CA LEU A 215 -2.22 5.41 -8.31
C LEU A 215 -2.53 3.98 -7.84
N LEU A 216 -1.59 3.27 -7.23
CA LEU A 216 -1.84 1.91 -6.71
C LEU A 216 -2.84 1.91 -5.54
N VAL A 217 -2.72 2.90 -4.65
CA VAL A 217 -3.66 3.08 -3.53
C VAL A 217 -5.01 3.59 -4.06
N PHE A 218 -4.98 4.58 -4.97
CA PHE A 218 -6.17 5.11 -5.61
C PHE A 218 -6.88 4.06 -6.47
N ARG A 219 -6.15 3.11 -7.06
CA ARG A 219 -6.72 2.03 -7.90
C ARG A 219 -7.85 1.30 -7.18
N GLN A 220 -7.69 0.94 -5.90
CA GLN A 220 -8.74 0.23 -5.17
C GLN A 220 -10.00 1.11 -5.01
N ILE A 221 -9.81 2.40 -4.68
CA ILE A 221 -10.92 3.35 -4.56
C ILE A 221 -11.57 3.60 -5.92
N ILE A 222 -10.76 3.81 -6.97
CA ILE A 222 -11.25 3.99 -8.34
C ILE A 222 -12.04 2.76 -8.79
N THR A 223 -11.52 1.55 -8.53
CA THR A 223 -12.23 0.31 -8.87
C THR A 223 -13.57 0.22 -8.14
N TYR A 224 -13.64 0.65 -6.88
CA TYR A 224 -14.90 0.73 -6.14
C TYR A 224 -15.86 1.78 -6.71
N MET A 225 -15.37 2.95 -7.13
CA MET A 225 -16.18 3.96 -7.82
C MET A 225 -16.71 3.42 -9.15
N CYS A 226 -15.86 2.78 -9.95
CA CYS A 226 -16.26 2.15 -11.21
C CYS A 226 -17.31 1.04 -10.99
N SER A 227 -17.17 0.25 -9.92
CA SER A 227 -18.16 -0.75 -9.53
C SER A 227 -19.53 -0.12 -9.23
N SER A 228 -19.55 0.98 -8.50
CA SER A 228 -20.78 1.73 -8.18
C SER A 228 -21.42 2.33 -9.44
N ALA A 229 -20.59 2.90 -10.34
CA ALA A 229 -21.07 3.43 -11.61
C ALA A 229 -21.63 2.33 -12.52
N ALA A 230 -20.97 1.17 -12.60
CA ALA A 230 -21.46 0.01 -13.34
C ALA A 230 -22.81 -0.49 -12.78
N ALA A 231 -22.95 -0.53 -11.46
CA ALA A 231 -24.21 -0.91 -10.84
C ALA A 231 -25.35 0.08 -11.17
N TRP A 232 -25.04 1.39 -11.21
CA TRP A 232 -25.98 2.40 -11.64
C TRP A 232 -26.43 2.22 -13.09
N VAL A 233 -25.50 1.94 -14.00
CA VAL A 233 -25.83 1.65 -15.41
C VAL A 233 -26.73 0.41 -15.52
N VAL A 234 -26.47 -0.64 -14.74
CA VAL A 234 -27.30 -1.84 -14.70
C VAL A 234 -28.70 -1.53 -14.17
N ASP A 235 -28.79 -0.71 -13.10
CA ASP A 235 -30.07 -0.29 -12.49
C ASP A 235 -30.96 0.41 -13.55
N TYR A 236 -30.44 1.44 -14.20
CA TYR A 236 -31.17 2.17 -15.22
C TYR A 236 -31.46 1.33 -16.48
N GLY A 237 -30.48 0.59 -16.96
CA GLY A 237 -30.65 -0.26 -18.14
C GLY A 237 -31.70 -1.34 -17.92
N MET A 238 -31.68 -1.99 -16.76
CA MET A 238 -32.69 -3.01 -16.41
C MET A 238 -34.09 -2.38 -16.23
N TYR A 239 -34.16 -1.21 -15.59
CA TYR A 239 -35.44 -0.49 -15.43
C TYR A 239 -36.06 -0.14 -16.77
N ILE A 240 -35.30 0.44 -17.70
CA ILE A 240 -35.76 0.77 -19.06
C ILE A 240 -36.17 -0.52 -19.80
N LEU A 241 -35.34 -1.58 -19.72
CA LEU A 241 -35.66 -2.84 -20.36
C LEU A 241 -37.00 -3.42 -19.88
N LEU A 242 -37.24 -3.42 -18.57
CA LEU A 242 -38.50 -3.92 -17.99
C LEU A 242 -39.71 -3.10 -18.41
N LEU A 243 -39.57 -1.77 -18.52
CA LEU A 243 -40.65 -0.90 -19.03
C LEU A 243 -40.99 -1.13 -20.52
N LEU A 244 -40.00 -1.54 -21.33
CA LEU A 244 -40.20 -1.82 -22.76
C LEU A 244 -40.74 -3.21 -23.03
N LEU A 245 -40.86 -4.08 -22.01
CA LEU A 245 -41.48 -5.40 -22.20
C LEU A 245 -42.95 -5.27 -22.56
N PRO A 246 -43.46 -6.18 -23.42
CA PRO A 246 -44.86 -6.17 -23.85
C PRO A 246 -45.85 -6.44 -22.70
N PHE A 247 -45.35 -6.95 -21.57
CA PHE A 247 -46.14 -7.14 -20.34
C PHE A 247 -46.18 -5.85 -19.56
N LYS A 248 -47.31 -5.21 -19.40
CA LYS A 248 -47.46 -4.02 -18.56
C LYS A 248 -47.23 -4.38 -17.08
N MET A 249 -45.98 -4.30 -16.64
CA MET A 249 -45.62 -4.43 -15.22
C MET A 249 -45.82 -3.08 -14.51
N PRO A 250 -46.26 -3.08 -13.24
CA PRO A 250 -46.24 -1.87 -12.44
C PRO A 250 -44.83 -1.26 -12.35
N GLU A 251 -44.72 0.06 -12.48
CA GLU A 251 -43.45 0.77 -12.48
C GLU A 251 -42.63 0.48 -11.21
N GLU A 252 -43.33 0.37 -10.06
CA GLU A 252 -42.72 0.04 -8.77
C GLU A 252 -42.04 -1.33 -8.80
N LEU A 253 -42.67 -2.32 -9.46
CA LEU A 253 -42.10 -3.66 -9.58
C LEU A 253 -40.87 -3.66 -10.50
N CYS A 254 -40.93 -2.91 -11.61
CA CYS A 254 -39.78 -2.71 -12.50
C CYS A 254 -38.61 -2.09 -11.74
N HIS A 255 -38.87 -1.07 -10.92
CA HIS A 255 -37.84 -0.42 -10.10
C HIS A 255 -37.23 -1.38 -9.08
N VAL A 256 -38.03 -2.15 -8.35
CA VAL A 256 -37.53 -3.12 -7.35
C VAL A 256 -36.67 -4.20 -8.01
N LEU A 257 -37.13 -4.76 -9.14
CA LEU A 257 -36.36 -5.79 -9.89
C LEU A 257 -35.05 -5.23 -10.41
N ALA A 258 -35.04 -4.03 -11.00
CA ALA A 258 -33.83 -3.36 -11.45
C ALA A 258 -32.84 -3.16 -10.29
N ARG A 259 -33.33 -2.72 -9.13
CA ARG A 259 -32.49 -2.51 -7.93
C ARG A 259 -31.91 -3.82 -7.40
N ILE A 260 -32.66 -4.92 -7.42
CA ILE A 260 -32.15 -6.24 -7.03
C ILE A 260 -31.04 -6.68 -7.99
N CYS A 261 -31.23 -6.55 -9.30
CA CYS A 261 -30.21 -6.89 -10.30
C CYS A 261 -28.93 -6.05 -10.13
N SER A 262 -29.10 -4.74 -9.98
CA SER A 262 -28.00 -3.81 -9.74
C SER A 262 -27.21 -4.16 -8.48
N ALA A 263 -27.89 -4.46 -7.35
CA ALA A 263 -27.26 -4.84 -6.10
C ALA A 263 -26.47 -6.16 -6.24
N LEU A 264 -26.99 -7.15 -6.96
CA LEU A 264 -26.28 -8.41 -7.22
C LEU A 264 -25.02 -8.19 -8.05
N VAL A 265 -25.10 -7.36 -9.09
CA VAL A 265 -23.94 -7.01 -9.93
C VAL A 265 -22.89 -6.26 -9.11
N ASN A 266 -23.30 -5.26 -8.32
CA ASN A 266 -22.40 -4.49 -7.46
C ASN A 266 -21.69 -5.42 -6.46
N PHE A 267 -22.43 -6.29 -5.79
CA PHE A 267 -21.86 -7.29 -4.87
C PHE A 267 -20.78 -8.13 -5.56
N LYS A 268 -21.07 -8.66 -6.75
CA LYS A 268 -20.13 -9.52 -7.50
C LYS A 268 -18.89 -8.78 -7.97
N ILE A 269 -19.04 -7.54 -8.46
CA ILE A 269 -17.89 -6.72 -8.87
C ILE A 269 -17.04 -6.37 -7.65
N ASN A 270 -17.66 -5.92 -6.55
CA ASN A 270 -16.92 -5.57 -5.32
C ASN A 270 -16.19 -6.79 -4.76
N GLN A 271 -16.84 -7.95 -4.71
CA GLN A 271 -16.24 -9.20 -4.26
C GLN A 271 -14.99 -9.56 -5.07
N LYS A 272 -15.05 -9.53 -6.41
CA LYS A 272 -13.98 -10.01 -7.29
C LYS A 272 -12.93 -8.95 -7.61
N ALA A 273 -13.36 -7.74 -7.97
CA ALA A 273 -12.49 -6.71 -8.52
C ALA A 273 -11.97 -5.71 -7.48
N VAL A 274 -12.75 -5.44 -6.42
CA VAL A 274 -12.35 -4.47 -5.38
C VAL A 274 -11.63 -5.14 -4.22
N PHE A 275 -12.25 -6.21 -3.68
CA PHE A 275 -11.76 -6.85 -2.45
C PHE A 275 -11.02 -8.18 -2.71
N HIS A 276 -11.04 -8.68 -3.95
CA HIS A 276 -10.37 -9.93 -4.37
C HIS A 276 -10.66 -11.12 -3.45
N MET A 277 -11.93 -11.27 -3.06
CA MET A 277 -12.38 -12.29 -2.12
C MET A 277 -13.32 -13.31 -2.76
N HIS A 278 -13.31 -14.53 -2.25
CA HIS A 278 -14.36 -15.52 -2.49
C HIS A 278 -15.39 -15.40 -1.37
N GLY A 279 -16.48 -14.65 -1.61
CA GLY A 279 -17.55 -14.49 -0.64
C GLY A 279 -18.56 -15.65 -0.72
N GLY A 280 -19.05 -16.06 0.44
CA GLY A 280 -20.09 -17.07 0.59
C GLY A 280 -21.46 -16.46 0.92
N LYS A 281 -22.38 -17.29 1.44
CA LYS A 281 -23.72 -16.87 1.86
C LYS A 281 -23.70 -15.79 2.94
N ARG A 282 -22.74 -15.83 3.86
CA ARG A 282 -22.60 -14.86 4.95
C ARG A 282 -22.32 -13.45 4.41
N GLU A 283 -21.36 -13.32 3.51
CA GLU A 283 -20.97 -12.02 2.92
C GLU A 283 -22.15 -11.42 2.14
N PHE A 284 -22.91 -12.25 1.45
CA PHE A 284 -24.09 -11.81 0.73
C PHE A 284 -25.19 -11.30 1.69
N VAL A 285 -25.48 -12.04 2.76
CA VAL A 285 -26.47 -11.60 3.77
C VAL A 285 -26.04 -10.27 4.41
N LEU A 286 -24.77 -10.15 4.80
CA LEU A 286 -24.25 -8.91 5.37
C LEU A 286 -24.32 -7.74 4.38
N TYR A 287 -24.11 -8.00 3.08
CA TYR A 287 -24.27 -6.98 2.05
C TYR A 287 -25.71 -6.50 1.92
N VAL A 288 -26.67 -7.42 1.89
CA VAL A 288 -28.10 -7.08 1.84
C VAL A 288 -28.52 -6.27 3.09
N LEU A 289 -28.06 -6.67 4.27
CA LEU A 289 -28.30 -5.90 5.51
C LEU A 289 -27.70 -4.50 5.43
N MET A 290 -26.47 -4.38 4.91
CA MET A 290 -25.85 -3.06 4.71
C MET A 290 -26.69 -2.18 3.78
N VAL A 291 -27.19 -2.71 2.68
CA VAL A 291 -28.05 -1.97 1.74
C VAL A 291 -29.34 -1.51 2.45
N ALA A 292 -29.98 -2.37 3.23
CA ALA A 292 -31.17 -2.03 3.99
C ALA A 292 -30.90 -0.91 5.02
N ILE A 293 -29.79 -1.02 5.77
CA ILE A 293 -29.36 0.00 6.75
C ILE A 293 -29.09 1.33 6.04
N THR A 294 -28.39 1.29 4.90
CA THR A 294 -28.08 2.49 4.13
C THR A 294 -29.32 3.22 3.64
N LEU A 295 -30.33 2.49 3.19
CA LEU A 295 -31.62 3.06 2.82
C LEU A 295 -32.36 3.65 4.05
N GLY A 296 -32.34 2.91 5.17
CA GLY A 296 -32.97 3.36 6.43
C GLY A 296 -32.33 4.61 7.03
N ILE A 297 -31.04 4.83 6.82
CA ILE A 297 -30.33 6.04 7.29
C ILE A 297 -30.41 7.17 6.27
N GLY A 298 -30.24 6.87 4.99
CA GLY A 298 -30.16 7.87 3.93
C GLY A 298 -31.43 8.67 3.75
N THR A 299 -32.59 8.00 3.80
CA THR A 299 -33.90 8.66 3.61
C THR A 299 -34.23 9.67 4.73
N PRO A 300 -34.14 9.33 6.03
CA PRO A 300 -34.32 10.30 7.08
C PRO A 300 -33.29 11.43 7.08
N LEU A 301 -32.03 11.13 6.77
CA LEU A 301 -30.98 12.15 6.71
C LEU A 301 -31.23 13.14 5.58
N LEU A 302 -31.66 12.67 4.41
CA LEU A 302 -32.05 13.54 3.31
C LEU A 302 -33.23 14.43 3.70
N HIS A 303 -34.29 13.85 4.32
CA HIS A 303 -35.43 14.60 4.80
C HIS A 303 -35.06 15.68 5.83
N LEU A 304 -34.14 15.34 6.76
CA LEU A 304 -33.63 16.30 7.75
C LEU A 304 -32.97 17.50 7.09
N LEU A 305 -32.09 17.25 6.09
CA LEU A 305 -31.37 18.31 5.41
C LEU A 305 -32.28 19.18 4.52
N THR A 306 -33.23 18.57 3.84
CA THR A 306 -34.11 19.30 2.93
C THR A 306 -35.22 20.03 3.66
N ASN A 307 -35.95 19.37 4.56
CA ASN A 307 -37.17 19.91 5.17
C ASN A 307 -36.87 20.69 6.45
N ASN A 308 -35.89 20.26 7.27
CA ASN A 308 -35.62 20.91 8.54
C ASN A 308 -34.49 21.96 8.42
N ALA A 309 -33.42 21.66 7.65
CA ALA A 309 -32.31 22.58 7.49
C ALA A 309 -32.43 23.47 6.26
N GLY A 310 -33.44 23.30 5.41
CA GLY A 310 -33.72 24.17 4.24
C GLY A 310 -32.70 24.06 3.12
N TRP A 311 -31.93 22.96 3.02
CA TRP A 311 -30.96 22.79 1.99
C TRP A 311 -31.61 22.51 0.63
N ASN A 312 -30.95 22.95 -0.44
CA ASN A 312 -31.34 22.53 -1.78
C ASN A 312 -31.30 21.01 -1.90
N ALA A 313 -32.36 20.41 -2.40
CA ALA A 313 -32.53 18.94 -2.46
C ALA A 313 -31.39 18.23 -3.22
N LEU A 314 -30.87 18.84 -4.30
CA LEU A 314 -29.74 18.26 -5.05
C LEU A 314 -28.44 18.28 -4.24
N ILE A 315 -28.15 19.37 -3.56
CA ILE A 315 -26.96 19.50 -2.71
C ILE A 315 -27.06 18.53 -1.52
N ALA A 316 -28.20 18.50 -0.85
CA ALA A 316 -28.47 17.58 0.26
C ALA A 316 -28.29 16.12 -0.18
N LYS A 317 -28.85 15.74 -1.33
CA LYS A 317 -28.71 14.39 -1.89
C LYS A 317 -27.25 14.06 -2.20
N MET A 318 -26.49 14.97 -2.88
CA MET A 318 -25.07 14.75 -3.17
C MET A 318 -24.26 14.53 -1.88
N CYS A 319 -24.50 15.29 -0.83
CA CYS A 319 -23.82 15.15 0.45
C CYS A 319 -24.15 13.80 1.11
N VAL A 320 -25.44 13.43 1.16
CA VAL A 320 -25.89 12.16 1.73
C VAL A 320 -25.32 10.98 0.95
N ASP A 321 -25.43 10.98 -0.38
CA ASP A 321 -24.91 9.89 -1.23
C ASP A 321 -23.39 9.76 -1.11
N THR A 322 -22.66 10.87 -1.02
CA THR A 322 -21.21 10.87 -0.80
C THR A 322 -20.85 10.27 0.56
N LEU A 323 -21.56 10.68 1.63
CA LEU A 323 -21.33 10.12 2.97
C LEU A 323 -21.59 8.62 3.00
N LEU A 324 -22.72 8.18 2.41
CA LEU A 324 -23.11 6.78 2.36
C LEU A 324 -22.18 5.95 1.48
N PHE A 325 -21.60 6.52 0.40
CA PHE A 325 -20.59 5.88 -0.42
C PHE A 325 -19.35 5.50 0.42
N PHE A 326 -18.81 6.46 1.20
CA PHE A 326 -17.68 6.19 2.09
C PHE A 326 -18.03 5.22 3.21
N PHE A 327 -19.20 5.35 3.81
CA PHE A 327 -19.70 4.43 4.83
C PHE A 327 -19.79 3.00 4.28
N ASN A 328 -20.42 2.81 3.12
CA ASN A 328 -20.57 1.51 2.47
C ASN A 328 -19.22 0.88 2.13
N TYR A 329 -18.25 1.68 1.67
CA TYR A 329 -16.91 1.19 1.41
C TYR A 329 -16.26 0.65 2.69
N LEU A 330 -16.33 1.40 3.80
CA LEU A 330 -15.77 0.99 5.09
C LEU A 330 -16.43 -0.28 5.62
N VAL A 331 -17.76 -0.35 5.58
CA VAL A 331 -18.49 -1.55 6.02
C VAL A 331 -18.13 -2.77 5.17
N GLN A 332 -18.06 -2.60 3.87
CA GLN A 332 -17.66 -3.69 2.98
C GLN A 332 -16.22 -4.14 3.26
N ARG A 333 -15.28 -3.21 3.47
CA ARG A 333 -13.88 -3.51 3.74
C ARG A 333 -13.67 -4.20 5.09
N GLU A 334 -14.29 -3.68 6.16
CA GLU A 334 -13.98 -4.12 7.53
C GLU A 334 -14.86 -5.28 8.01
N ILE A 335 -16.09 -5.37 7.49
CA ILE A 335 -17.10 -6.31 8.01
C ILE A 335 -17.43 -7.40 7.00
N ILE A 336 -17.79 -7.01 5.77
CA ILE A 336 -18.33 -7.94 4.78
C ILE A 336 -17.19 -8.76 4.15
N PHE A 337 -16.19 -8.07 3.57
CA PHE A 337 -15.08 -8.69 2.84
C PHE A 337 -13.78 -8.71 3.67
N ARG A 338 -13.93 -8.75 5.00
CA ARG A 338 -12.77 -8.90 5.89
C ARG A 338 -12.13 -10.26 5.66
N ARG A 339 -10.87 -10.28 5.21
CA ARG A 339 -10.10 -11.51 5.09
C ARG A 339 -9.88 -12.10 6.48
N LYS A 340 -10.19 -13.39 6.63
CA LYS A 340 -9.80 -14.15 7.82
C LYS A 340 -8.31 -14.42 7.74
N PRO A 341 -7.57 -14.38 8.87
CA PRO A 341 -6.19 -14.84 8.89
C PRO A 341 -6.14 -16.25 8.32
N GLN A 342 -5.27 -16.50 7.37
CA GLN A 342 -4.95 -17.89 6.99
C GLN A 342 -4.20 -18.48 8.16
N LYS A 343 -4.77 -19.55 8.76
CA LYS A 343 -4.11 -20.36 9.79
C LYS A 343 -2.94 -21.09 9.17
#